data_af2a611126438a9105920bff59b745e5
#
_entry.id   af2a611126438a9105920bff59b745e5
#
_cell.length_a   1.000
_cell.length_b   1.000
_cell.length_c   1.000
_cell.angle_alpha   90.00
_cell.angle_beta   90.00
_cell.angle_gamma   90.00
#
_symmetry.space_group_name_H-M   'P 1'
#
loop_
_entity.id
_entity.type
_entity.pdbx_description
1 polymer ?
#
loop_
_entity_poly.entity_id
_entity_poly.type
_entity_poly.pdbx_seq_one_letter_code
_entity_poly.pdbx_strand_id
1 'polypeptide(L)'
;FGICYGLQLIAKLYGGKIKSSKRKREFGRAFIFKKRHSELTKNFFKSKSSVWMSHEDAVVKLPKNFQVIAYTKDSRLTIIENKKKKIYGVQFHPEITHTDNGKQIFKNFLFSICKIKKRWNVVSQKTKLINDVKNIVQKDKVLCALSGGVDSSVVALLINKAIKKNLICIICLLYTSPSPRDWTI
;
A
#
# COMPACT_ATOMS: atom_id res chain seq x y z
N PHE A 1 -10.49 -6.28 3.28
CA PHE A 1 -9.41 -5.86 4.18
C PHE A 1 -9.34 -4.35 4.20
N GLY A 2 -9.40 -3.73 5.39
CA GLY A 2 -9.33 -2.29 5.59
C GLY A 2 -8.07 -1.86 6.33
N ILE A 3 -7.40 -0.81 5.84
CA ILE A 3 -6.20 -0.23 6.44
C ILE A 3 -6.55 1.18 6.90
N CYS A 4 -6.18 1.53 8.13
CA CYS A 4 -6.38 2.84 8.76
C CYS A 4 -7.84 3.33 8.64
N TYR A 5 -8.12 4.27 7.77
CA TYR A 5 -9.49 4.72 7.48
C TYR A 5 -10.41 3.56 7.00
N GLY A 6 -9.86 2.58 6.28
CA GLY A 6 -10.57 1.38 5.85
C GLY A 6 -11.08 0.53 7.02
N LEU A 7 -10.31 0.38 8.10
CA LEU A 7 -10.77 -0.25 9.34
C LEU A 7 -11.92 0.54 9.97
N GLN A 8 -11.81 1.86 10.02
CA GLN A 8 -12.82 2.74 10.59
C GLN A 8 -14.13 2.65 9.79
N LEU A 9 -14.04 2.66 8.45
CA LEU A 9 -15.20 2.47 7.57
C LEU A 9 -15.87 1.12 7.79
N ILE A 10 -15.11 0.04 7.86
CA ILE A 10 -15.62 -1.30 8.21
C ILE A 10 -16.34 -1.26 9.56
N ALA A 11 -15.71 -0.67 10.57
CA ALA A 11 -16.32 -0.58 11.89
C ALA A 11 -17.66 0.16 11.86
N LYS A 12 -17.75 1.30 11.16
CA LYS A 12 -18.97 2.10 11.00
C LYS A 12 -20.05 1.32 10.27
N LEU A 13 -19.74 0.69 9.14
CA LEU A 13 -20.69 -0.09 8.33
C LEU A 13 -21.29 -1.27 9.08
N TYR A 14 -20.56 -1.86 10.02
CA TYR A 14 -21.03 -3.00 10.83
C TYR A 14 -21.53 -2.62 12.23
N GLY A 15 -21.86 -1.33 12.47
CA GLY A 15 -22.49 -0.85 13.70
C GLY A 15 -21.53 -0.61 14.86
N GLY A 16 -20.25 -0.48 14.59
CA GLY A 16 -19.26 0.04 15.52
C GLY A 16 -19.36 1.56 15.69
N LYS A 17 -18.54 2.11 16.58
CA LYS A 17 -18.44 3.57 16.78
C LYS A 17 -17.00 4.03 16.64
N ILE A 18 -16.84 5.17 15.98
CA ILE A 18 -15.59 5.89 15.83
C ILE A 18 -15.67 7.15 16.67
N LYS A 19 -14.59 7.53 17.31
CA LYS A 19 -14.46 8.83 18.00
C LYS A 19 -13.15 9.48 17.61
N SER A 20 -13.23 10.77 17.34
CA SER A 20 -12.06 11.63 17.33
C SER A 20 -11.66 11.94 18.76
N SER A 21 -10.37 11.88 19.05
CA SER A 21 -9.86 12.21 20.37
C SER A 21 -8.56 13.00 20.24
N LYS A 22 -8.63 14.30 20.52
CA LYS A 22 -7.43 15.15 20.58
C LYS A 22 -6.35 14.62 21.56
N ARG A 23 -6.75 13.79 22.55
CA ARG A 23 -5.85 13.22 23.57
C ARG A 23 -5.30 11.82 23.23
N LYS A 24 -5.82 11.13 22.19
CA LYS A 24 -5.44 9.76 21.83
C LYS A 24 -5.08 9.64 20.35
N ARG A 25 -4.42 10.66 19.84
CA ARG A 25 -3.85 10.63 18.49
C ARG A 25 -2.62 9.75 18.50
N GLU A 26 -2.49 8.87 17.53
CA GLU A 26 -1.29 8.06 17.36
C GLU A 26 -0.62 8.41 16.03
N PHE A 27 0.55 9.01 16.13
CA PHE A 27 1.42 9.32 14.98
C PHE A 27 2.81 8.75 15.23
N GLY A 28 3.35 8.06 14.22
CA GLY A 28 4.65 7.46 14.30
C GLY A 28 4.63 6.02 14.82
N ARG A 29 5.71 5.61 15.46
CA ARG A 29 5.92 4.23 15.88
C ARG A 29 5.19 3.91 17.18
N ALA A 30 4.37 2.86 17.19
CA ALA A 30 3.67 2.32 18.36
C ALA A 30 3.95 0.83 18.54
N PHE A 31 4.10 0.38 19.80
CA PHE A 31 4.21 -1.05 20.08
C PHE A 31 2.85 -1.71 20.06
N ILE A 32 2.76 -2.86 19.37
CA ILE A 32 1.53 -3.62 19.21
C ILE A 32 1.60 -4.92 20.01
N PHE A 33 0.50 -5.22 20.69
CA PHE A 33 0.37 -6.38 21.57
C PHE A 33 -0.69 -7.33 21.03
N LYS A 34 -0.32 -8.60 20.92
CA LYS A 34 -1.22 -9.66 20.48
C LYS A 34 -2.24 -9.96 21.58
N LYS A 35 -3.52 -10.04 21.21
CA LYS A 35 -4.61 -10.45 22.10
C LYS A 35 -5.15 -11.83 21.77
N ARG A 36 -5.27 -12.16 20.49
CA ARG A 36 -5.78 -13.44 19.99
C ARG A 36 -5.00 -13.93 18.79
N HIS A 37 -5.11 -15.22 18.53
CA HIS A 37 -4.62 -15.80 17.29
C HIS A 37 -5.55 -15.44 16.13
N SER A 38 -4.95 -15.12 14.98
CA SER A 38 -5.66 -14.89 13.72
C SER A 38 -4.78 -15.36 12.57
N GLU A 39 -5.41 -15.84 11.51
CA GLU A 39 -4.74 -16.18 10.25
C GLU A 39 -4.06 -14.96 9.63
N LEU A 40 -4.69 -13.78 9.75
CA LEU A 40 -4.12 -12.52 9.28
C LEU A 40 -2.76 -12.21 9.92
N THR A 41 -2.59 -12.57 11.20
CA THR A 41 -1.39 -12.23 11.97
C THR A 41 -0.42 -13.40 12.18
N LYS A 42 -0.60 -14.50 11.44
CA LYS A 42 0.32 -15.64 11.47
C LYS A 42 1.73 -15.20 11.10
N ASN A 43 2.71 -15.49 11.95
CA ASN A 43 4.11 -15.10 11.79
C ASN A 43 4.35 -13.57 11.66
N PHE A 44 3.39 -12.75 12.06
CA PHE A 44 3.54 -11.29 12.09
C PHE A 44 4.26 -10.82 13.36
N PHE A 45 3.79 -11.29 14.52
CA PHE A 45 4.34 -10.91 15.81
C PHE A 45 5.70 -11.55 16.08
N LYS A 46 6.64 -10.72 16.56
CA LYS A 46 7.90 -11.11 17.19
C LYS A 46 7.78 -10.86 18.70
N SER A 47 8.86 -11.12 19.45
CA SER A 47 8.93 -10.79 20.90
C SER A 47 8.58 -9.34 21.18
N LYS A 48 9.00 -8.42 20.30
CA LYS A 48 8.69 -6.99 20.35
C LYS A 48 8.39 -6.54 18.93
N SER A 49 7.14 -6.18 18.65
CA SER A 49 6.71 -5.71 17.34
C SER A 49 6.24 -4.27 17.41
N SER A 50 6.61 -3.47 16.43
CA SER A 50 6.16 -2.10 16.30
C SER A 50 5.45 -1.88 14.95
N VAL A 51 4.52 -0.94 14.94
CA VAL A 51 3.72 -0.57 13.79
C VAL A 51 3.71 0.95 13.62
N TRP A 52 3.50 1.40 12.39
CA TRP A 52 3.39 2.81 12.09
C TRP A 52 1.94 3.27 12.13
N MET A 53 1.66 4.21 13.02
CA MET A 53 0.35 4.83 13.20
C MET A 53 0.32 6.21 12.54
N SER A 54 -0.84 6.57 11.98
CA SER A 54 -1.09 7.90 11.41
C SER A 54 -2.60 8.18 11.44
N HIS A 55 -3.14 8.44 12.65
CA HIS A 55 -4.58 8.69 12.79
C HIS A 55 -4.92 9.55 14.01
N GLU A 56 -6.00 10.31 13.87
CA GLU A 56 -6.65 11.06 14.96
C GLU A 56 -7.89 10.31 15.48
N ASP A 57 -8.63 9.69 14.56
CA ASP A 57 -9.84 8.96 14.85
C ASP A 57 -9.53 7.49 15.13
N ALA A 58 -10.22 6.92 16.09
CA ALA A 58 -10.09 5.52 16.44
C ALA A 58 -11.46 4.85 16.61
N VAL A 59 -11.52 3.56 16.31
CA VAL A 59 -12.67 2.73 16.64
C VAL A 59 -12.72 2.53 18.15
N VAL A 60 -13.83 2.96 18.78
CA VAL A 60 -14.03 2.88 20.22
C VAL A 60 -15.07 1.82 20.63
N LYS A 61 -15.95 1.44 19.71
CA LYS A 61 -16.89 0.34 19.91
C LYS A 61 -16.72 -0.70 18.81
N LEU A 62 -16.42 -1.93 19.22
CA LEU A 62 -16.27 -3.05 18.30
C LEU A 62 -17.63 -3.35 17.64
N PRO A 63 -17.68 -3.58 16.32
CA PRO A 63 -18.90 -4.03 15.65
C PRO A 63 -19.34 -5.42 16.14
N LYS A 64 -20.64 -5.69 16.05
CA LYS A 64 -21.20 -7.01 16.38
C LYS A 64 -20.57 -8.10 15.51
N ASN A 65 -20.26 -9.24 16.12
CA ASN A 65 -19.61 -10.39 15.45
C ASN A 65 -18.15 -10.16 14.96
N PHE A 66 -17.52 -9.08 15.43
CA PHE A 66 -16.08 -8.89 15.27
C PHE A 66 -15.34 -9.26 16.56
N GLN A 67 -14.07 -9.58 16.43
CA GLN A 67 -13.18 -9.80 17.57
C GLN A 67 -11.91 -8.97 17.44
N VAL A 68 -11.33 -8.60 18.59
CA VAL A 68 -10.07 -7.87 18.67
C VAL A 68 -8.93 -8.88 18.62
N ILE A 69 -7.99 -8.68 17.70
CA ILE A 69 -6.82 -9.53 17.52
C ILE A 69 -5.59 -8.91 18.17
N ALA A 70 -5.46 -7.59 18.10
CA ALA A 70 -4.33 -6.88 18.69
C ALA A 70 -4.73 -5.46 19.11
N TYR A 71 -3.90 -4.87 19.97
CA TYR A 71 -4.08 -3.53 20.50
C TYR A 71 -2.72 -2.83 20.69
N THR A 72 -2.74 -1.50 20.78
CA THR A 72 -1.62 -0.68 21.27
C THR A 72 -1.98 -0.08 22.63
N LYS A 73 -1.05 0.65 23.25
CA LYS A 73 -1.30 1.36 24.51
C LYS A 73 -2.49 2.32 24.39
N ASP A 74 -2.61 3.03 23.26
CA ASP A 74 -3.58 4.11 23.06
C ASP A 74 -4.79 3.66 22.24
N SER A 75 -4.65 2.63 21.38
CA SER A 75 -5.74 2.05 20.58
C SER A 75 -6.03 0.60 20.99
N ARG A 76 -7.22 0.39 21.58
CA ARG A 76 -7.65 -0.95 22.01
C ARG A 76 -8.13 -1.85 20.87
N LEU A 77 -8.42 -1.29 19.71
CA LEU A 77 -9.02 -1.97 18.56
C LEU A 77 -8.12 -1.80 17.32
N THR A 78 -6.84 -2.16 17.46
CA THR A 78 -5.83 -1.95 16.42
C THR A 78 -5.92 -2.95 15.29
N ILE A 79 -6.26 -4.21 15.59
CA ILE A 79 -6.61 -5.22 14.59
C ILE A 79 -7.94 -5.84 14.99
N ILE A 80 -8.91 -5.82 14.07
CA ILE A 80 -10.21 -6.46 14.24
C ILE A 80 -10.49 -7.42 13.09
N GLU A 81 -11.25 -8.46 13.37
CA GLU A 81 -11.70 -9.41 12.34
C GLU A 81 -13.11 -9.91 12.56
N ASN A 82 -13.82 -10.16 11.46
CA ASN A 82 -14.96 -11.06 11.40
C ASN A 82 -14.56 -12.30 10.58
N LYS A 83 -14.15 -13.35 11.27
CA LYS A 83 -13.65 -14.57 10.65
C LYS A 83 -14.67 -15.22 9.73
N LYS A 84 -15.97 -15.24 10.13
CA LYS A 84 -17.06 -15.85 9.35
C LYS A 84 -17.26 -15.15 8.00
N LYS A 85 -17.21 -13.82 7.98
CA LYS A 85 -17.36 -13.02 6.76
C LYS A 85 -16.03 -12.75 6.05
N LYS A 86 -14.90 -13.21 6.58
CA LYS A 86 -13.53 -12.95 6.08
C LYS A 86 -13.24 -11.45 5.94
N ILE A 87 -13.71 -10.65 6.91
CA ILE A 87 -13.50 -9.20 6.95
C ILE A 87 -12.46 -8.89 8.02
N TYR A 88 -11.45 -8.13 7.64
CA TYR A 88 -10.30 -7.81 8.49
C TYR A 88 -10.01 -6.32 8.40
N GLY A 89 -9.58 -5.73 9.50
CA GLY A 89 -9.16 -4.34 9.54
C GLY A 89 -7.96 -4.13 10.45
N VAL A 90 -7.05 -3.25 10.02
CA VAL A 90 -5.88 -2.82 10.79
C VAL A 90 -5.85 -1.29 10.88
N GLN A 91 -5.53 -0.72 12.04
CA GLN A 91 -5.49 0.73 12.24
C GLN A 91 -4.16 1.34 11.74
N PHE A 92 -3.09 0.57 11.81
CA PHE A 92 -1.76 0.96 11.36
C PHE A 92 -1.59 0.75 9.85
N HIS A 93 -0.44 1.21 9.34
CA HIS A 93 -0.04 1.10 7.94
C HIS A 93 0.95 -0.05 7.72
N PRO A 94 0.50 -1.26 7.34
CA PRO A 94 1.37 -2.40 7.08
C PRO A 94 2.21 -2.23 5.80
N GLU A 95 1.84 -1.32 4.91
CA GLU A 95 2.55 -1.02 3.66
C GLU A 95 3.83 -0.20 3.89
N ILE A 96 3.93 0.52 5.01
CA ILE A 96 5.06 1.40 5.31
C ILE A 96 6.22 0.59 5.88
N THR A 97 7.44 0.95 5.48
CA THR A 97 8.69 0.26 5.91
C THR A 97 8.93 0.30 7.42
N HIS A 98 8.35 1.28 8.12
CA HIS A 98 8.45 1.43 9.57
C HIS A 98 7.55 0.46 10.36
N THR A 99 6.65 -0.28 9.70
CA THR A 99 5.89 -1.36 10.32
C THR A 99 6.69 -2.65 10.24
N ASP A 100 7.03 -3.20 11.41
CA ASP A 100 7.76 -4.46 11.49
C ASP A 100 6.96 -5.58 10.84
N ASN A 101 7.62 -6.26 9.88
CA ASN A 101 7.04 -7.42 9.19
C ASN A 101 5.66 -7.17 8.53
N GLY A 102 5.34 -5.91 8.17
CA GLY A 102 4.05 -5.52 7.59
C GLY A 102 3.68 -6.31 6.33
N LYS A 103 4.67 -6.68 5.50
CA LYS A 103 4.47 -7.53 4.31
C LYS A 103 3.85 -8.89 4.64
N GLN A 104 4.03 -9.40 5.88
CA GLN A 104 3.43 -10.68 6.29
C GLN A 104 1.91 -10.60 6.41
N ILE A 105 1.36 -9.46 6.82
CA ILE A 105 -0.08 -9.20 6.86
C ILE A 105 -0.68 -9.36 5.45
N PHE A 106 -0.06 -8.73 4.44
CA PHE A 106 -0.52 -8.87 3.06
C PHE A 106 -0.40 -10.30 2.53
N LYS A 107 0.72 -10.98 2.81
CA LYS A 107 0.89 -12.39 2.41
C LYS A 107 -0.19 -13.27 3.00
N ASN A 108 -0.48 -13.11 4.29
CA ASN A 108 -1.50 -13.88 4.97
C ASN A 108 -2.90 -13.59 4.39
N PHE A 109 -3.23 -12.31 4.18
CA PHE A 109 -4.52 -11.95 3.60
C PHE A 109 -4.68 -12.49 2.19
N LEU A 110 -3.72 -12.23 1.30
CA LEU A 110 -3.83 -12.61 -0.11
C LEU A 110 -3.76 -14.13 -0.32
N PHE A 111 -2.80 -14.81 0.31
CA PHE A 111 -2.51 -16.20 -0.01
C PHE A 111 -3.17 -17.19 0.94
N SER A 112 -3.26 -16.88 2.24
CA SER A 112 -3.87 -17.79 3.23
C SER A 112 -5.39 -17.60 3.31
N ILE A 113 -5.87 -16.35 3.37
CA ILE A 113 -7.30 -16.05 3.56
C ILE A 113 -8.04 -16.02 2.22
N CYS A 114 -7.58 -15.22 1.24
CA CYS A 114 -8.19 -15.10 -0.08
C CYS A 114 -7.82 -16.23 -1.03
N LYS A 115 -6.77 -17.01 -0.72
CA LYS A 115 -6.25 -18.11 -1.53
C LYS A 115 -5.91 -17.73 -2.97
N ILE A 116 -5.44 -16.50 -3.17
CA ILE A 116 -5.02 -16.00 -4.48
C ILE A 116 -3.78 -16.77 -4.92
N LYS A 117 -3.81 -17.30 -6.15
CA LYS A 117 -2.65 -17.95 -6.75
C LYS A 117 -1.64 -16.90 -7.23
N LYS A 118 -0.35 -17.11 -6.95
CA LYS A 118 0.73 -16.24 -7.45
C LYS A 118 0.89 -16.42 -8.96
N ARG A 119 0.11 -15.68 -9.74
CA ARG A 119 0.21 -15.70 -11.21
C ARG A 119 0.93 -14.49 -11.79
N TRP A 120 1.10 -13.44 -11.00
CA TRP A 120 1.74 -12.21 -11.44
C TRP A 120 3.25 -12.24 -11.16
N ASN A 121 4.06 -11.96 -12.18
CA ASN A 121 5.50 -11.87 -12.08
C ASN A 121 5.97 -10.63 -12.82
N VAL A 122 6.73 -9.76 -12.15
CA VAL A 122 7.26 -8.51 -12.72
C VAL A 122 8.11 -8.76 -13.96
N VAL A 123 8.92 -9.82 -13.97
CA VAL A 123 9.78 -10.16 -15.11
C VAL A 123 8.93 -10.52 -16.34
N SER A 124 7.88 -11.32 -16.16
CA SER A 124 6.97 -11.68 -17.26
C SER A 124 6.19 -10.48 -17.78
N GLN A 125 5.76 -9.55 -16.90
CA GLN A 125 5.09 -8.31 -17.31
C GLN A 125 6.00 -7.39 -18.10
N LYS A 126 7.25 -7.22 -17.66
CA LYS A 126 8.25 -6.45 -18.39
C LYS A 126 8.48 -7.02 -19.79
N THR A 127 8.64 -8.35 -19.91
CA THR A 127 8.83 -9.03 -21.19
C THR A 127 7.61 -8.86 -22.09
N LYS A 128 6.41 -8.99 -21.50
CA LYS A 128 5.15 -8.74 -22.23
C LYS A 128 5.10 -7.31 -22.78
N LEU A 129 5.32 -6.29 -21.95
CA LEU A 129 5.32 -4.89 -22.39
C LEU A 129 6.32 -4.62 -23.51
N ILE A 130 7.53 -5.18 -23.43
CA ILE A 130 8.54 -5.04 -24.49
C ILE A 130 8.06 -5.68 -25.79
N ASN A 131 7.42 -6.86 -25.74
CA ASN A 131 6.89 -7.54 -26.90
C ASN A 131 5.68 -6.80 -27.48
N ASP A 132 4.78 -6.27 -26.63
CA ASP A 132 3.64 -5.46 -27.07
C ASP A 132 4.13 -4.22 -27.83
N VAL A 133 5.14 -3.50 -27.32
CA VAL A 133 5.75 -2.36 -28.01
C VAL A 133 6.36 -2.78 -29.35
N LYS A 134 7.09 -3.90 -29.41
CA LYS A 134 7.64 -4.42 -30.67
C LYS A 134 6.56 -4.70 -31.72
N ASN A 135 5.46 -5.33 -31.29
CA ASN A 135 4.36 -5.71 -32.17
C ASN A 135 3.61 -4.50 -32.71
N ILE A 136 3.45 -3.44 -31.89
CA ILE A 136 2.76 -2.20 -32.28
C ILE A 136 3.63 -1.37 -33.21
N VAL A 137 4.90 -1.16 -32.81
CA VAL A 137 5.80 -0.23 -33.51
C VAL A 137 6.39 -0.84 -34.79
N GLN A 138 6.65 -2.15 -34.78
CA GLN A 138 7.26 -2.87 -35.92
C GLN A 138 8.55 -2.20 -36.43
N LYS A 139 8.50 -1.56 -37.61
CA LYS A 139 9.63 -0.89 -38.26
C LYS A 139 9.62 0.62 -38.11
N ASP A 140 8.57 1.18 -37.50
CA ASP A 140 8.39 2.61 -37.36
C ASP A 140 9.33 3.23 -36.32
N LYS A 141 9.47 4.53 -36.34
CA LYS A 141 10.18 5.33 -35.35
C LYS A 141 9.23 5.82 -34.27
N VAL A 142 9.69 5.84 -33.04
CA VAL A 142 8.93 6.37 -31.91
C VAL A 142 9.62 7.61 -31.39
N LEU A 143 8.85 8.67 -31.22
CA LEU A 143 9.25 9.89 -30.54
C LEU A 143 8.82 9.84 -29.08
N CYS A 144 9.77 9.97 -28.14
CA CYS A 144 9.51 9.96 -26.71
C CYS A 144 9.94 11.29 -26.08
N ALA A 145 8.99 12.08 -25.61
CA ALA A 145 9.28 13.28 -24.83
C ALA A 145 9.66 12.92 -23.38
N LEU A 146 10.83 13.35 -22.93
CA LEU A 146 11.33 13.13 -21.58
C LEU A 146 11.17 14.40 -20.75
N SER A 147 10.43 14.29 -19.65
CA SER A 147 10.27 15.37 -18.67
C SER A 147 11.38 15.40 -17.60
N GLY A 148 12.31 14.45 -17.63
CA GLY A 148 13.30 14.25 -16.57
C GLY A 148 12.78 13.50 -15.33
N GLY A 149 11.48 13.18 -15.27
CA GLY A 149 10.88 12.39 -14.20
C GLY A 149 11.12 10.87 -14.34
N VAL A 150 10.89 10.14 -13.25
CA VAL A 150 11.08 8.68 -13.19
C VAL A 150 10.22 7.95 -14.23
N ASP A 151 8.95 8.33 -14.36
CA ASP A 151 7.99 7.65 -15.24
C ASP A 151 8.39 7.75 -16.71
N SER A 152 8.73 8.94 -17.20
CA SER A 152 9.19 9.15 -18.57
C SER A 152 10.50 8.39 -18.86
N SER A 153 11.40 8.33 -17.90
CA SER A 153 12.64 7.58 -18.01
C SER A 153 12.41 6.07 -18.10
N VAL A 154 11.48 5.53 -17.30
CA VAL A 154 11.10 4.10 -17.36
C VAL A 154 10.45 3.77 -18.70
N VAL A 155 9.56 4.62 -19.21
CA VAL A 155 8.92 4.46 -20.53
C VAL A 155 9.97 4.43 -21.63
N ALA A 156 10.89 5.41 -21.66
CA ALA A 156 11.96 5.46 -22.65
C ALA A 156 12.86 4.21 -22.60
N LEU A 157 13.22 3.72 -21.41
CA LEU A 157 14.01 2.51 -21.25
C LEU A 157 13.29 1.24 -21.77
N LEU A 158 11.99 1.11 -21.55
CA LEU A 158 11.18 0.00 -22.04
C LEU A 158 11.10 0.03 -23.57
N ILE A 159 10.82 1.20 -24.15
CA ILE A 159 10.75 1.40 -25.61
C ILE A 159 12.12 1.14 -26.23
N ASN A 160 13.21 1.66 -25.63
CA ASN A 160 14.56 1.41 -26.13
C ASN A 160 14.92 -0.08 -26.14
N LYS A 161 14.50 -0.84 -25.12
CA LYS A 161 14.68 -2.30 -25.09
C LYS A 161 13.88 -3.01 -26.18
N ALA A 162 12.75 -2.44 -26.59
CA ALA A 162 11.91 -3.01 -27.64
C ALA A 162 12.44 -2.71 -29.05
N ILE A 163 12.72 -1.44 -29.37
CA ILE A 163 12.97 -0.96 -30.75
C ILE A 163 14.34 -0.32 -31.00
N LYS A 164 15.19 -0.22 -29.95
CA LYS A 164 16.60 0.27 -30.01
C LYS A 164 16.73 1.58 -30.80
N LYS A 165 17.39 1.55 -31.97
CA LYS A 165 17.71 2.69 -32.83
C LYS A 165 16.46 3.42 -33.41
N ASN A 166 15.30 2.82 -33.33
CA ASN A 166 14.06 3.45 -33.79
C ASN A 166 13.41 4.36 -32.75
N LEU A 167 13.99 4.46 -31.53
CA LEU A 167 13.59 5.41 -30.51
C LEU A 167 14.34 6.74 -30.68
N ILE A 168 13.61 7.83 -30.73
CA ILE A 168 14.13 9.20 -30.68
C ILE A 168 13.62 9.83 -29.37
N CYS A 169 14.53 10.22 -28.48
CA CYS A 169 14.18 10.92 -27.24
C CYS A 169 14.36 12.42 -27.42
N ILE A 170 13.36 13.21 -27.02
CA ILE A 170 13.42 14.67 -26.95
C ILE A 170 13.34 15.08 -25.49
N ILE A 171 14.35 15.83 -25.04
CA ILE A 171 14.37 16.46 -23.70
C ILE A 171 14.15 17.94 -23.93
N CYS A 172 13.05 18.48 -23.40
CA CYS A 172 12.79 19.91 -23.39
C CYS A 172 13.28 20.49 -22.06
N LEU A 173 14.38 21.21 -22.10
CA LEU A 173 14.87 21.97 -20.95
C LEU A 173 14.22 23.37 -21.00
N LEU A 174 13.05 23.51 -20.38
CA LEU A 174 12.42 24.81 -20.19
C LEU A 174 13.06 25.47 -18.98
N TYR A 175 14.06 26.30 -19.23
CA TYR A 175 14.69 27.15 -18.19
C TYR A 175 13.75 28.21 -17.60
N THR A 176 12.53 28.34 -18.14
CA THR A 176 11.57 29.40 -17.77
C THR A 176 10.29 28.85 -17.14
N SER A 177 10.18 27.53 -16.91
CA SER A 177 9.06 27.02 -16.14
C SER A 177 9.38 27.18 -14.65
N PRO A 178 8.73 28.11 -13.94
CA PRO A 178 8.95 28.24 -12.50
C PRO A 178 8.52 26.91 -11.85
N SER A 179 9.44 26.32 -11.09
CA SER A 179 9.13 25.16 -10.26
C SER A 179 8.03 25.59 -9.27
N PRO A 180 7.09 24.69 -8.91
CA PRO A 180 6.16 24.97 -7.82
C PRO A 180 6.84 25.37 -6.51
N ARG A 181 8.15 25.12 -6.35
CA ARG A 181 8.98 25.54 -5.23
C ARG A 181 9.43 27.02 -5.34
N ASP A 182 9.37 27.61 -6.53
CA ASP A 182 9.80 29.00 -6.74
C ASP A 182 8.68 30.01 -6.39
N TRP A 183 7.51 29.53 -5.97
CA TRP A 183 6.38 30.37 -5.52
C TRP A 183 6.30 30.53 -3.99
N THR A 184 7.27 30.03 -3.24
CA THR A 184 7.39 30.27 -1.80
C THR A 184 8.33 31.44 -1.57
N ILE A 185 7.75 32.64 -1.56
CA ILE A 185 8.33 33.84 -0.92
C ILE A 185 7.62 33.99 0.42
#